data_61db38921ee60ce6b417a83509ed770f
#
_entry.id   61db38921ee60ce6b417a83509ed770f
#
_cell.length_a   1.000
_cell.length_b   1.000
_cell.length_c   1.000
_cell.angle_alpha   90.00
_cell.angle_beta   90.00
_cell.angle_gamma   90.00
#
_symmetry.space_group_name_H-M   'P 1'
#
loop_
_entity.id
_entity.type
_entity.pdbx_description
1 polymer ?
#
loop_
_entity_poly.entity_id
_entity_poly.type
_entity_poly.pdbx_seq_one_letter_code
_entity_poly.pdbx_strand_id
1 'polypeptide(L)'
;WLFRPAPMDDKSGRPIRPSQPGLDHDPQSLAAGVAKQNAQSRQIGLAYGKLAHRLLEQLPATDAAVRRDRAVQIAGQSRDVPDAMAASLIDKLLTLIDLPAFAPLFSKDALVEVPINGRLNGIGIAGQIDRLFIDDKRIILADFKTGQPRENAIPRSYLHQMALYDGLLQKIYPARDIECWLVWVDTLDYQPIGRDAREQALADIFAAHVPLRPS
;
A
#
# COMPACT_ATOMS: atom_id res chain seq x y z
N TRP A 1 -12.56 9.12 -23.13
CA TRP A 1 -12.99 10.06 -22.06
C TRP A 1 -12.24 9.84 -20.75
N LEU A 2 -11.67 8.66 -20.55
CA LEU A 2 -10.95 8.25 -19.33
C LEU A 2 -9.48 8.75 -19.24
N PHE A 3 -8.95 9.41 -20.26
CA PHE A 3 -7.52 9.75 -20.35
C PHE A 3 -7.22 11.25 -20.52
N ARG A 4 -8.14 12.14 -20.22
CA ARG A 4 -7.80 13.55 -20.08
C ARG A 4 -7.47 13.86 -18.63
N PRO A 5 -6.20 14.20 -18.28
CA PRO A 5 -5.92 14.74 -16.96
C PRO A 5 -6.74 16.02 -16.80
N ALA A 6 -7.43 16.13 -15.65
CA ALA A 6 -8.13 17.37 -15.30
C ALA A 6 -7.13 18.53 -15.32
N PRO A 7 -7.54 19.74 -15.79
CA PRO A 7 -6.67 20.90 -15.76
C PRO A 7 -6.20 21.14 -14.31
N MET A 8 -4.89 21.09 -14.09
CA MET A 8 -4.31 21.43 -12.80
C MET A 8 -4.37 22.94 -12.64
N ASP A 9 -5.19 23.39 -11.70
CA ASP A 9 -5.22 24.79 -11.28
C ASP A 9 -3.90 25.12 -10.60
N ASP A 10 -3.11 26.05 -11.15
CA ASP A 10 -1.72 26.34 -10.80
C ASP A 10 -1.53 26.98 -9.40
N LYS A 11 -2.59 27.02 -8.58
CA LYS A 11 -2.61 27.58 -7.21
C LYS A 11 -2.61 26.54 -6.10
N SER A 12 -2.58 25.26 -6.41
CA SER A 12 -2.59 24.20 -5.40
C SER A 12 -1.18 23.68 -5.17
N GLY A 13 -0.74 23.68 -3.91
CA GLY A 13 0.52 23.07 -3.48
C GLY A 13 0.70 21.65 -4.02
N ARG A 14 1.92 21.13 -3.96
CA ARG A 14 2.22 19.76 -4.43
C ARG A 14 1.27 18.76 -3.81
N PRO A 15 0.70 17.81 -4.59
CA PRO A 15 -0.20 16.82 -4.05
C PRO A 15 0.50 15.95 -3.00
N ILE A 16 -0.24 15.56 -1.97
CA ILE A 16 0.22 14.57 -1.00
C ILE A 16 0.36 13.23 -1.73
N ARG A 17 1.50 12.59 -1.55
CA ARG A 17 1.78 11.24 -2.07
C ARG A 17 1.94 10.26 -0.90
N PRO A 18 0.87 9.62 -0.45
CA PRO A 18 0.87 8.77 0.74
C PRO A 18 1.80 7.57 0.65
N SER A 19 2.02 7.04 -0.55
CA SER A 19 2.80 5.82 -0.81
C SER A 19 4.30 6.06 -1.01
N GLN A 20 4.87 7.23 -0.67
CA GLN A 20 6.32 7.42 -0.81
C GLN A 20 7.07 6.64 0.28
N PRO A 21 7.93 5.67 -0.09
CA PRO A 21 8.79 5.00 0.87
C PRO A 21 9.80 6.00 1.43
N GLY A 22 9.80 6.21 2.73
CA GLY A 22 10.78 7.08 3.39
C GLY A 22 10.25 7.97 4.51
N LEU A 23 8.94 8.03 4.73
CA LEU A 23 8.35 8.82 5.83
C LEU A 23 8.29 8.08 7.18
N ASP A 24 8.65 6.80 7.22
CA ASP A 24 8.52 5.94 8.41
C ASP A 24 9.81 5.82 9.24
N HIS A 25 10.74 6.77 9.17
CA HIS A 25 11.98 6.70 9.93
C HIS A 25 11.99 7.68 11.09
N ASP A 26 11.85 7.12 12.28
CA ASP A 26 12.25 7.77 13.54
C ASP A 26 13.78 8.03 13.52
N PRO A 27 14.27 9.30 13.61
CA PRO A 27 15.68 9.61 13.37
C PRO A 27 16.56 9.47 14.61
N GLN A 28 16.17 8.71 15.64
CA GLN A 28 16.99 8.59 16.85
C GLN A 28 17.78 7.28 16.90
N SER A 29 19.11 7.49 16.93
CA SER A 29 20.21 6.68 17.46
C SER A 29 21.01 5.80 16.48
N LEU A 30 22.34 6.03 16.48
CA LEU A 30 23.43 5.15 16.90
C LEU A 30 24.68 5.22 16.00
N ALA A 31 25.86 5.02 16.62
CA ALA A 31 27.22 5.18 16.12
C ALA A 31 27.54 4.60 14.70
N ALA A 32 28.54 5.15 14.02
CA ALA A 32 28.86 4.97 12.59
C ALA A 32 28.98 3.50 12.06
N GLY A 33 29.38 2.53 12.91
CA GLY A 33 29.44 1.10 12.50
C GLY A 33 28.05 0.44 12.45
N VAL A 34 27.18 0.78 13.38
CA VAL A 34 25.76 0.38 13.43
C VAL A 34 24.99 1.05 12.31
N ALA A 35 25.35 2.29 11.91
CA ALA A 35 24.73 3.02 10.80
C ALA A 35 24.94 2.33 9.44
N LYS A 36 26.10 1.71 9.21
CA LYS A 36 26.40 1.00 7.94
C LYS A 36 25.63 -0.32 7.83
N GLN A 37 25.57 -1.10 8.90
CA GLN A 37 24.75 -2.31 8.99
C GLN A 37 23.27 -2.00 8.86
N ASN A 38 22.80 -0.92 9.50
CA ASN A 38 21.43 -0.45 9.38
C ASN A 38 21.08 0.04 7.97
N ALA A 39 22.03 0.68 7.26
CA ALA A 39 21.82 1.12 5.88
C ALA A 39 21.65 -0.08 4.93
N GLN A 40 22.51 -1.10 5.05
CA GLN A 40 22.39 -2.32 4.25
C GLN A 40 21.10 -3.10 4.55
N SER A 41 20.74 -3.24 5.80
CA SER A 41 19.48 -3.89 6.21
C SER A 41 18.26 -3.14 5.69
N ARG A 42 18.28 -1.79 5.69
CA ARG A 42 17.22 -0.97 5.09
C ARG A 42 17.13 -1.17 3.58
N GLN A 43 18.27 -1.21 2.89
CA GLN A 43 18.31 -1.43 1.44
C GLN A 43 17.70 -2.80 1.08
N ILE A 44 18.08 -3.85 1.81
CA ILE A 44 17.51 -5.19 1.63
C ILE A 44 16.01 -5.17 1.92
N GLY A 45 15.56 -4.53 3.00
CA GLY A 45 14.14 -4.41 3.34
C GLY A 45 13.34 -3.71 2.25
N LEU A 46 13.85 -2.60 1.69
CA LEU A 46 13.22 -1.90 0.57
C LEU A 46 13.17 -2.76 -0.70
N ALA A 47 14.25 -3.48 -1.00
CA ALA A 47 14.29 -4.38 -2.14
C ALA A 47 13.30 -5.55 -1.98
N TYR A 48 13.22 -6.12 -0.77
CA TYR A 48 12.29 -7.17 -0.41
C TYR A 48 10.84 -6.72 -0.56
N GLY A 49 10.48 -5.53 -0.07
CA GLY A 49 9.16 -4.95 -0.24
C GLY A 49 8.79 -4.74 -1.72
N LYS A 50 9.72 -4.17 -2.51
CA LYS A 50 9.52 -3.99 -3.96
C LYS A 50 9.33 -5.33 -4.68
N LEU A 51 10.09 -6.36 -4.30
CA LEU A 51 9.93 -7.69 -4.87
C LEU A 51 8.56 -8.28 -4.51
N ALA A 52 8.10 -8.11 -3.26
CA ALA A 52 6.79 -8.58 -2.82
C ALA A 52 5.66 -7.95 -3.65
N HIS A 53 5.65 -6.62 -3.81
CA HIS A 53 4.64 -5.93 -4.64
C HIS A 53 4.69 -6.41 -6.10
N ARG A 54 5.89 -6.51 -6.71
CA ARG A 54 6.04 -6.99 -8.09
C ARG A 54 5.53 -8.42 -8.29
N LEU A 55 5.76 -9.30 -7.32
CA LEU A 55 5.25 -10.66 -7.36
C LEU A 55 3.72 -10.68 -7.20
N LEU A 56 3.16 -9.91 -6.26
CA LEU A 56 1.72 -9.80 -6.06
C LEU A 56 1.00 -9.17 -7.25
N GLU A 57 1.64 -8.27 -7.96
CA GLU A 57 1.10 -7.71 -9.21
C GLU A 57 0.93 -8.79 -10.28
N GLN A 58 1.90 -9.68 -10.47
CA GLN A 58 1.97 -10.57 -11.62
C GLN A 58 1.45 -11.99 -11.36
N LEU A 59 1.70 -12.55 -10.16
CA LEU A 59 1.43 -13.96 -9.90
C LEU A 59 -0.04 -14.35 -9.88
N PRO A 60 -0.99 -13.53 -9.38
CA PRO A 60 -2.41 -13.91 -9.36
C PRO A 60 -2.98 -14.17 -10.75
N ALA A 61 -2.52 -13.44 -11.77
CA ALA A 61 -2.93 -13.63 -13.16
C ALA A 61 -2.18 -14.78 -13.88
N THR A 62 -1.16 -15.36 -13.23
CA THR A 62 -0.36 -16.46 -13.79
C THR A 62 -1.01 -17.80 -13.50
N ASP A 63 -1.03 -18.71 -14.49
CA ASP A 63 -1.52 -20.08 -14.29
C ASP A 63 -0.82 -20.76 -13.11
N ALA A 64 -1.60 -21.43 -12.25
CA ALA A 64 -1.11 -22.08 -11.04
C ALA A 64 0.01 -23.09 -11.33
N ALA A 65 -0.04 -23.81 -12.46
CA ALA A 65 0.96 -24.80 -12.82
C ALA A 65 2.37 -24.23 -13.04
N VAL A 66 2.47 -22.97 -13.51
CA VAL A 66 3.74 -22.30 -13.82
C VAL A 66 4.03 -21.11 -12.89
N ARG A 67 3.15 -20.84 -11.94
CA ARG A 67 3.22 -19.67 -11.06
C ARG A 67 4.52 -19.62 -10.26
N ARG A 68 4.99 -20.77 -9.74
CA ARG A 68 6.24 -20.86 -9.00
C ARG A 68 7.45 -20.53 -9.87
N ASP A 69 7.52 -21.11 -11.09
CA ASP A 69 8.63 -20.87 -12.01
C ASP A 69 8.69 -19.39 -12.42
N ARG A 70 7.52 -18.81 -12.64
CA ARG A 70 7.40 -17.37 -12.91
C ARG A 70 7.88 -16.53 -11.74
N ALA A 71 7.54 -16.90 -10.51
CA ALA A 71 8.00 -16.20 -9.31
C ALA A 71 9.53 -16.24 -9.18
N VAL A 72 10.15 -17.41 -9.40
CA VAL A 72 11.61 -17.57 -9.38
C VAL A 72 12.26 -16.70 -10.46
N GLN A 73 11.70 -16.67 -11.66
CA GLN A 73 12.22 -15.82 -12.75
C GLN A 73 12.18 -14.33 -12.40
N ILE A 74 11.08 -13.87 -11.79
CA ILE A 74 10.95 -12.46 -11.35
C ILE A 74 11.96 -12.16 -10.23
N ALA A 75 12.07 -13.04 -9.24
CA ALA A 75 12.97 -12.86 -8.11
C ALA A 75 14.44 -12.82 -8.54
N GLY A 76 14.84 -13.64 -9.52
CA GLY A 76 16.20 -13.65 -10.07
C GLY A 76 16.65 -12.31 -10.70
N GLN A 77 15.72 -11.39 -10.96
CA GLN A 77 16.02 -10.03 -11.42
C GLN A 77 16.31 -9.06 -10.25
N SER A 78 16.05 -9.45 -9.01
CA SER A 78 16.18 -8.61 -7.81
C SER A 78 17.45 -8.92 -7.06
N ARG A 79 18.59 -8.44 -7.57
CA ARG A 79 19.94 -8.74 -7.05
C ARG A 79 20.19 -8.29 -5.60
N ASP A 80 19.39 -7.34 -5.10
CA ASP A 80 19.55 -6.79 -3.75
C ASP A 80 18.81 -7.62 -2.67
N VAL A 81 18.05 -8.67 -3.07
CA VAL A 81 17.36 -9.58 -2.14
C VAL A 81 18.15 -10.89 -2.09
N PRO A 82 18.61 -11.32 -0.91
CA PRO A 82 19.28 -12.62 -0.75
C PRO A 82 18.38 -13.78 -1.22
N ASP A 83 18.96 -14.78 -1.88
CA ASP A 83 18.21 -15.90 -2.48
C ASP A 83 17.32 -16.63 -1.48
N ALA A 84 17.79 -16.85 -0.25
CA ALA A 84 17.00 -17.50 0.79
C ALA A 84 15.76 -16.66 1.19
N MET A 85 15.90 -15.34 1.23
CA MET A 85 14.79 -14.44 1.51
C MET A 85 13.80 -14.41 0.34
N ALA A 86 14.28 -14.40 -0.89
CA ALA A 86 13.46 -14.45 -2.09
C ALA A 86 12.67 -15.76 -2.17
N ALA A 87 13.29 -16.90 -1.88
CA ALA A 87 12.62 -18.20 -1.84
C ALA A 87 11.52 -18.25 -0.77
N SER A 88 11.82 -17.78 0.45
CA SER A 88 10.84 -17.68 1.53
C SER A 88 9.66 -16.77 1.17
N LEU A 89 9.94 -15.63 0.53
CA LEU A 89 8.89 -14.71 0.06
C LEU A 89 7.99 -15.38 -0.97
N ILE A 90 8.55 -16.09 -1.93
CA ILE A 90 7.79 -16.81 -2.95
C ILE A 90 6.83 -17.81 -2.30
N ASP A 91 7.30 -18.62 -1.34
CA ASP A 91 6.47 -19.58 -0.64
C ASP A 91 5.31 -18.92 0.10
N LYS A 92 5.58 -17.81 0.80
CA LYS A 92 4.55 -17.03 1.48
C LYS A 92 3.51 -16.46 0.51
N LEU A 93 3.95 -15.86 -0.60
CA LEU A 93 3.04 -15.25 -1.56
C LEU A 93 2.20 -16.28 -2.29
N LEU A 94 2.75 -17.44 -2.65
CA LEU A 94 1.97 -18.53 -3.22
C LEU A 94 0.89 -19.01 -2.24
N THR A 95 1.25 -19.14 -0.96
CA THR A 95 0.29 -19.49 0.09
C THR A 95 -0.78 -18.41 0.23
N LEU A 96 -0.39 -17.12 0.30
CA LEU A 96 -1.31 -15.99 0.46
C LEU A 96 -2.35 -15.92 -0.66
N ILE A 97 -1.91 -16.12 -1.92
CA ILE A 97 -2.79 -16.08 -3.09
C ILE A 97 -3.86 -17.17 -3.02
N ASP A 98 -3.54 -18.33 -2.46
CA ASP A 98 -4.44 -19.49 -2.40
C ASP A 98 -5.29 -19.52 -1.11
N LEU A 99 -5.07 -18.59 -0.16
CA LEU A 99 -5.88 -18.51 1.06
C LEU A 99 -7.29 -17.97 0.76
N PRO A 100 -8.36 -18.69 1.19
CA PRO A 100 -9.76 -18.29 0.93
C PRO A 100 -10.12 -16.89 1.45
N ALA A 101 -9.50 -16.46 2.56
CA ALA A 101 -9.72 -15.12 3.13
C ALA A 101 -9.36 -13.98 2.17
N PHE A 102 -8.40 -14.20 1.27
CA PHE A 102 -7.94 -13.22 0.30
C PHE A 102 -8.49 -13.46 -1.12
N ALA A 103 -9.36 -14.45 -1.31
CA ALA A 103 -9.91 -14.76 -2.63
C ALA A 103 -10.51 -13.57 -3.39
N PRO A 104 -11.22 -12.61 -2.76
CA PRO A 104 -11.69 -11.41 -3.46
C PRO A 104 -10.55 -10.60 -4.06
N LEU A 105 -9.42 -10.42 -3.33
CA LEU A 105 -8.27 -9.62 -3.77
C LEU A 105 -7.51 -10.25 -4.93
N PHE A 106 -7.55 -11.57 -5.07
CA PHE A 106 -6.83 -12.31 -6.11
C PHE A 106 -7.74 -12.86 -7.20
N SER A 107 -9.01 -12.47 -7.18
CA SER A 107 -9.97 -12.79 -8.24
C SER A 107 -9.61 -12.05 -9.54
N LYS A 108 -10.15 -12.53 -10.66
CA LYS A 108 -10.03 -11.86 -11.97
C LYS A 108 -10.68 -10.46 -12.02
N ASP A 109 -11.59 -10.19 -11.10
CA ASP A 109 -12.34 -8.93 -11.01
C ASP A 109 -11.63 -7.90 -10.12
N ALA A 110 -10.55 -8.31 -9.44
CA ALA A 110 -9.74 -7.41 -8.64
C ALA A 110 -8.80 -6.57 -9.51
N LEU A 111 -8.80 -5.27 -9.27
CA LEU A 111 -7.93 -4.31 -9.94
C LEU A 111 -6.57 -4.25 -9.23
N VAL A 112 -5.50 -4.06 -10.01
CA VAL A 112 -4.10 -4.11 -9.56
C VAL A 112 -3.44 -2.78 -9.83
N GLU A 113 -2.65 -2.28 -8.86
CA GLU A 113 -1.85 -1.05 -9.03
C GLU A 113 -2.68 0.12 -9.57
N VAL A 114 -3.84 0.37 -8.93
CA VAL A 114 -4.83 1.34 -9.40
C VAL A 114 -4.39 2.77 -9.08
N PRO A 115 -4.10 3.60 -10.08
CA PRO A 115 -3.79 5.01 -9.82
C PRO A 115 -5.03 5.72 -9.28
N ILE A 116 -4.85 6.45 -8.18
CA ILE A 116 -5.90 7.25 -7.56
C ILE A 116 -5.44 8.70 -7.41
N ASN A 117 -6.21 9.62 -7.99
CA ASN A 117 -5.93 11.04 -7.96
C ASN A 117 -7.20 11.83 -7.70
N GLY A 118 -7.11 12.86 -6.88
CA GLY A 118 -8.28 13.69 -6.58
C GLY A 118 -7.99 14.78 -5.56
N ARG A 119 -9.07 15.39 -5.05
CA ARG A 119 -8.99 16.40 -4.00
C ARG A 119 -9.95 16.08 -2.85
N LEU A 120 -9.43 16.19 -1.63
CA LEU A 120 -10.21 16.17 -0.40
C LEU A 120 -9.98 17.49 0.33
N ASN A 121 -11.05 18.23 0.63
CA ASN A 121 -10.98 19.55 1.29
C ASN A 121 -9.96 20.51 0.66
N GLY A 122 -9.89 20.54 -0.69
CA GLY A 122 -8.95 21.38 -1.42
C GLY A 122 -7.52 20.84 -1.53
N ILE A 123 -7.16 19.80 -0.76
CA ILE A 123 -5.84 19.17 -0.79
C ILE A 123 -5.77 18.20 -1.95
N GLY A 124 -4.79 18.35 -2.83
CA GLY A 124 -4.51 17.41 -3.91
C GLY A 124 -3.92 16.11 -3.36
N ILE A 125 -4.41 14.97 -3.82
CA ILE A 125 -3.92 13.64 -3.44
C ILE A 125 -3.59 12.90 -4.73
N ALA A 126 -2.43 12.25 -4.76
CA ALA A 126 -2.01 11.39 -5.85
C ALA A 126 -1.34 10.15 -5.28
N GLY A 127 -1.80 8.97 -5.68
CA GLY A 127 -1.27 7.71 -5.16
C GLY A 127 -1.62 6.53 -6.04
N GLN A 128 -1.36 5.35 -5.51
CA GLN A 128 -1.59 4.08 -6.16
C GLN A 128 -2.09 3.08 -5.10
N ILE A 129 -3.14 2.37 -5.44
CA ILE A 129 -3.75 1.33 -4.61
C ILE A 129 -3.20 0.00 -5.10
N ASP A 130 -2.59 -0.79 -4.22
CA ASP A 130 -1.99 -2.07 -4.60
C ASP A 130 -3.04 -3.05 -5.13
N ARG A 131 -4.19 -3.13 -4.44
CA ARG A 131 -5.27 -4.01 -4.83
C ARG A 131 -6.63 -3.41 -4.48
N LEU A 132 -7.56 -3.46 -5.43
CA LEU A 132 -8.91 -2.95 -5.26
C LEU A 132 -9.91 -3.97 -5.80
N PHE A 133 -10.77 -4.48 -4.95
CA PHE A 133 -11.89 -5.33 -5.32
C PHE A 133 -13.19 -4.55 -5.17
N ILE A 134 -14.05 -4.61 -6.17
CA ILE A 134 -15.32 -3.87 -6.21
C ILE A 134 -16.43 -4.85 -6.59
N ASP A 135 -17.41 -5.00 -5.71
CA ASP A 135 -18.66 -5.69 -6.03
C ASP A 135 -19.88 -4.76 -5.84
N ASP A 136 -21.10 -5.30 -5.97
CA ASP A 136 -22.32 -4.50 -5.89
C ASP A 136 -22.58 -3.93 -4.49
N LYS A 137 -21.98 -4.48 -3.45
CA LYS A 137 -22.24 -4.14 -2.05
C LYS A 137 -21.10 -3.39 -1.40
N ARG A 138 -19.87 -3.78 -1.71
CA ARG A 138 -18.68 -3.29 -1.01
C ARG A 138 -17.49 -3.08 -1.93
N ILE A 139 -16.51 -2.38 -1.39
CA ILE A 139 -15.19 -2.22 -1.97
C ILE A 139 -14.18 -2.71 -0.94
N ILE A 140 -13.22 -3.53 -1.35
CA ILE A 140 -12.06 -3.85 -0.52
C ILE A 140 -10.85 -3.12 -1.09
N LEU A 141 -10.33 -2.20 -0.32
CA LEU A 141 -9.09 -1.48 -0.55
C LEU A 141 -7.98 -2.16 0.25
N ALA A 142 -7.02 -2.79 -0.41
CA ALA A 142 -5.93 -3.48 0.25
C ALA A 142 -4.57 -2.89 -0.13
N ASP A 143 -3.70 -2.84 0.87
CA ASP A 143 -2.32 -2.40 0.77
C ASP A 143 -1.42 -3.46 1.41
N PHE A 144 -0.40 -3.93 0.67
CA PHE A 144 0.47 -5.02 1.10
C PHE A 144 1.69 -4.49 1.85
N LYS A 145 1.94 -5.07 3.00
CA LYS A 145 3.08 -4.72 3.85
C LYS A 145 3.95 -5.94 4.11
N THR A 146 5.26 -5.74 4.03
CA THR A 146 6.26 -6.71 4.50
C THR A 146 6.59 -6.44 5.97
N GLY A 147 7.00 -7.48 6.70
CA GLY A 147 7.23 -7.42 8.14
C GLY A 147 6.02 -7.93 8.92
N GLN A 148 5.93 -7.54 10.19
CA GLN A 148 4.88 -7.98 11.09
C GLN A 148 4.03 -6.81 11.57
N PRO A 149 2.72 -7.01 11.80
CA PRO A 149 1.90 -6.03 12.45
C PRO A 149 2.49 -5.69 13.83
N ARG A 150 2.48 -4.42 14.18
CA ARG A 150 2.83 -4.02 15.55
C ARG A 150 1.64 -4.32 16.44
N GLU A 151 1.88 -5.00 17.55
CA GLU A 151 0.85 -5.19 18.57
C GLU A 151 0.29 -3.84 18.98
N ASN A 152 -1.01 -3.65 18.80
CA ASN A 152 -1.81 -2.50 19.25
C ASN A 152 -1.63 -1.14 18.53
N ALA A 153 -0.85 -1.01 17.45
CA ALA A 153 -0.78 0.27 16.75
C ALA A 153 -0.51 0.14 15.25
N ILE A 154 -1.42 0.64 14.44
CA ILE A 154 -1.17 0.87 13.02
C ILE A 154 -0.25 2.09 12.90
N PRO A 155 0.88 2.01 12.16
CA PRO A 155 1.72 3.17 11.89
C PRO A 155 0.89 4.31 11.28
N ARG A 156 1.12 5.52 11.78
CA ARG A 156 0.35 6.71 11.36
C ARG A 156 0.39 6.93 9.86
N SER A 157 1.53 6.66 9.21
CA SER A 157 1.67 6.77 7.76
C SER A 157 0.75 5.83 7.00
N TYR A 158 0.59 4.57 7.46
CA TYR A 158 -0.31 3.60 6.83
C TYR A 158 -1.78 4.00 7.04
N LEU A 159 -2.10 4.44 8.25
CA LEU A 159 -3.44 4.94 8.55
C LEU A 159 -3.80 6.15 7.68
N HIS A 160 -2.89 7.12 7.54
CA HIS A 160 -3.08 8.29 6.68
C HIS A 160 -3.24 7.90 5.20
N GLN A 161 -2.41 6.98 4.71
CA GLN A 161 -2.50 6.47 3.34
C GLN A 161 -3.89 5.89 3.05
N MET A 162 -4.32 4.96 3.90
CA MET A 162 -5.60 4.28 3.72
C MET A 162 -6.79 5.22 3.89
N ALA A 163 -6.72 6.16 4.83
CA ALA A 163 -7.77 7.17 5.03
C ALA A 163 -7.92 8.10 3.82
N LEU A 164 -6.82 8.54 3.21
CA LEU A 164 -6.86 9.40 2.02
C LEU A 164 -7.45 8.66 0.81
N TYR A 165 -7.11 7.38 0.63
CA TYR A 165 -7.65 6.58 -0.47
C TYR A 165 -9.12 6.25 -0.26
N ASP A 166 -9.50 5.88 0.97
CA ASP A 166 -10.91 5.69 1.36
C ASP A 166 -11.73 6.95 1.08
N GLY A 167 -11.26 8.12 1.53
CA GLY A 167 -11.96 9.39 1.31
C GLY A 167 -12.16 9.73 -0.17
N LEU A 168 -11.22 9.38 -1.06
CA LEU A 168 -11.39 9.53 -2.50
C LEU A 168 -12.38 8.51 -3.06
N LEU A 169 -12.30 7.25 -2.63
CA LEU A 169 -13.21 6.20 -3.06
C LEU A 169 -14.66 6.47 -2.61
N GLN A 170 -14.86 7.01 -1.40
CA GLN A 170 -16.18 7.42 -0.91
C GLN A 170 -16.84 8.48 -1.81
N LYS A 171 -16.05 9.39 -2.39
CA LYS A 171 -16.59 10.37 -3.36
C LYS A 171 -16.99 9.73 -4.68
N ILE A 172 -16.29 8.68 -5.11
CA ILE A 172 -16.58 7.98 -6.36
C ILE A 172 -17.74 7.00 -6.19
N TYR A 173 -17.81 6.36 -5.02
CA TYR A 173 -18.78 5.31 -4.70
C TYR A 173 -19.53 5.60 -3.36
N PRO A 174 -20.35 6.64 -3.29
CA PRO A 174 -20.94 7.12 -2.02
C PRO A 174 -21.91 6.12 -1.38
N ALA A 175 -22.45 5.17 -2.15
CA ALA A 175 -23.44 4.19 -1.68
C ALA A 175 -22.81 2.82 -1.32
N ARG A 176 -21.49 2.68 -1.41
CA ARG A 176 -20.82 1.40 -1.14
C ARG A 176 -20.08 1.43 0.19
N ASP A 177 -20.07 0.32 0.89
CA ASP A 177 -19.23 0.15 2.06
C ASP A 177 -17.78 -0.09 1.62
N ILE A 178 -16.83 0.57 2.28
CA ILE A 178 -15.40 0.44 1.99
C ILE A 178 -14.69 -0.19 3.17
N GLU A 179 -14.13 -1.36 2.91
CA GLU A 179 -13.24 -2.07 3.82
C GLU A 179 -11.78 -1.74 3.46
N CYS A 180 -10.99 -1.34 4.44
CA CYS A 180 -9.57 -1.04 4.26
C CYS A 180 -8.73 -2.08 4.97
N TRP A 181 -7.89 -2.80 4.25
CA TRP A 181 -7.08 -3.91 4.74
C TRP A 181 -5.59 -3.62 4.59
N LEU A 182 -4.84 -3.69 5.69
CA LEU A 182 -3.39 -3.85 5.64
C LEU A 182 -3.08 -5.35 5.61
N VAL A 183 -2.56 -5.84 4.50
CA VAL A 183 -2.26 -7.26 4.32
C VAL A 183 -0.77 -7.49 4.60
N TRP A 184 -0.50 -8.27 5.64
CA TRP A 184 0.85 -8.57 6.11
C TRP A 184 1.38 -9.84 5.45
N VAL A 185 2.27 -9.68 4.48
CA VAL A 185 2.82 -10.79 3.69
C VAL A 185 3.59 -11.80 4.54
N ASP A 186 4.30 -11.34 5.56
CA ASP A 186 5.17 -12.21 6.36
C ASP A 186 4.39 -13.05 7.38
N THR A 187 3.19 -12.65 7.77
CA THR A 187 2.32 -13.37 8.71
C THR A 187 1.11 -14.02 8.05
N LEU A 188 0.90 -13.77 6.74
CA LEU A 188 -0.24 -14.29 5.95
C LEU A 188 -1.59 -13.90 6.56
N ASP A 189 -1.69 -12.68 7.07
CA ASP A 189 -2.85 -12.17 7.77
C ASP A 189 -3.17 -10.74 7.31
N TYR A 190 -4.32 -10.22 7.70
CA TYR A 190 -4.66 -8.83 7.43
C TYR A 190 -5.20 -8.13 8.67
N GLN A 191 -4.95 -6.84 8.74
CA GLN A 191 -5.44 -5.95 9.79
C GLN A 191 -6.46 -4.97 9.17
N PRO A 192 -7.77 -5.11 9.49
CA PRO A 192 -8.77 -4.16 9.03
C PRO A 192 -8.59 -2.82 9.75
N ILE A 193 -8.75 -1.72 9.00
CA ILE A 193 -8.76 -0.38 9.56
C ILE A 193 -10.21 0.09 9.70
N GLY A 194 -10.67 0.25 10.94
CA GLY A 194 -12.01 0.70 11.25
C GLY A 194 -12.34 2.09 10.66
N ARG A 195 -13.61 2.33 10.40
CA ARG A 195 -14.11 3.60 9.84
C ARG A 195 -13.73 4.78 10.71
N ASP A 196 -13.98 4.71 12.02
CA ASP A 196 -13.70 5.80 12.95
C ASP A 196 -12.22 6.21 12.94
N ALA A 197 -11.31 5.22 12.85
CA ALA A 197 -9.89 5.48 12.77
C ALA A 197 -9.50 6.21 11.47
N ARG A 198 -10.11 5.85 10.35
CA ARG A 198 -9.89 6.52 9.06
C ARG A 198 -10.44 7.94 9.04
N GLU A 199 -11.64 8.14 9.58
CA GLU A 199 -12.27 9.47 9.70
C GLU A 199 -11.44 10.39 10.60
N GLN A 200 -10.97 9.89 11.75
CA GLN A 200 -10.07 10.65 12.62
C GLN A 200 -8.76 11.00 11.93
N ALA A 201 -8.16 10.06 11.20
CA ALA A 201 -6.93 10.31 10.44
C ALA A 201 -7.12 11.38 9.36
N LEU A 202 -8.26 11.38 8.66
CA LEU A 202 -8.61 12.45 7.71
C LEU A 202 -8.75 13.80 8.40
N ALA A 203 -9.42 13.85 9.55
CA ALA A 203 -9.58 15.07 10.32
C ALA A 203 -8.21 15.64 10.75
N ASP A 204 -7.30 14.78 11.23
CA ASP A 204 -5.93 15.16 11.60
C ASP A 204 -5.14 15.72 10.41
N ILE A 205 -5.23 15.06 9.24
CA ILE A 205 -4.59 15.51 8.01
C ILE A 205 -5.11 16.90 7.61
N PHE A 206 -6.41 17.10 7.64
CA PHE A 206 -7.03 18.37 7.26
C PHE A 206 -6.66 19.49 8.24
N ALA A 207 -6.66 19.21 9.54
CA ALA A 207 -6.24 20.17 10.57
C ALA A 207 -4.79 20.64 10.36
N ALA A 208 -3.90 19.71 9.99
CA ALA A 208 -2.49 20.02 9.72
C ALA A 208 -2.26 20.84 8.42
N HIS A 209 -3.24 20.84 7.51
CA HIS A 209 -3.15 21.53 6.21
C HIS A 209 -4.03 22.78 6.09
N VAL A 210 -4.65 23.23 7.18
CA VAL A 210 -5.35 24.53 7.19
C VAL A 210 -4.30 25.63 7.03
N PRO A 211 -4.36 26.47 5.97
CA PRO A 211 -3.46 27.61 5.85
C PRO A 211 -3.70 28.54 7.04
N LEU A 212 -2.61 28.87 7.77
CA LEU A 212 -2.63 29.93 8.77
C LEU A 212 -3.21 31.18 8.10
N ARG A 213 -4.36 31.66 8.56
CA ARG A 213 -4.90 32.93 8.08
C ARG A 213 -3.85 34.00 8.33
N PRO A 214 -3.41 34.77 7.34
CA PRO A 214 -2.57 35.94 7.61
C PRO A 214 -3.37 36.88 8.52
N SER A 215 -2.75 37.26 9.64
CA SER A 215 -3.25 38.25 10.58
C SER A 215 -3.33 39.61 9.93
#